data_f19d6fb78a2c10f12e17ca60a0af6b3d
#
_entry.id   f19d6fb78a2c10f12e17ca60a0af6b3d
#
_cell.length_a   1.000
_cell.length_b   1.000
_cell.length_c   1.000
_cell.angle_alpha   90.00
_cell.angle_beta   90.00
_cell.angle_gamma   90.00
#
_symmetry.space_group_name_H-M   'P 1'
#
loop_
_entity.id
_entity.type
_entity.pdbx_description
1 polymer ?
#
loop_
_entity_poly.entity_id
_entity_poly.type
_entity_poly.pdbx_seq_one_letter_code
_entity_poly.pdbx_strand_id
1 'polypeptide(L)'
;MSTRSVSIPTHALIEIIAAPVLMAAPFLLGFNLATGAVALALGTLLMGLAISTVTDQRTIPLTAHASFDYALAVATIVTGLVFGVATSDPVATAFLVGFGAAHLALTASTRYSARGA
;
A
#
# COMPACT_ATOMS: atom_id res chain seq x y z
N MET A 1 -23.85 5.03 12.50
CA MET A 1 -22.95 6.05 11.92
C MET A 1 -21.57 5.44 11.72
N SER A 2 -20.97 5.64 10.56
CA SER A 2 -19.63 5.11 10.29
C SER A 2 -18.57 5.92 11.02
N THR A 3 -17.61 5.22 11.68
CA THR A 3 -16.43 5.83 12.27
C THR A 3 -15.32 6.07 11.22
N ARG A 4 -15.50 5.53 10.01
CA ARG A 4 -14.53 5.65 8.92
C ARG A 4 -14.70 7.00 8.24
N SER A 5 -13.63 7.78 8.18
CA SER A 5 -13.66 9.16 7.71
C SER A 5 -13.16 9.34 6.27
N VAL A 6 -12.46 8.35 5.70
CA VAL A 6 -11.86 8.48 4.38
C VAL A 6 -12.80 7.97 3.29
N SER A 7 -13.07 8.80 2.29
CA SER A 7 -13.85 8.39 1.12
C SER A 7 -12.98 7.62 0.13
N ILE A 8 -13.61 6.86 -0.76
CA ILE A 8 -12.90 6.13 -1.81
C ILE A 8 -12.08 7.06 -2.71
N PRO A 9 -12.59 8.20 -3.22
CA PRO A 9 -11.76 9.10 -4.04
C PRO A 9 -10.54 9.62 -3.30
N THR A 10 -10.65 9.97 -2.03
CA THR A 10 -9.52 10.41 -1.22
C THR A 10 -8.51 9.30 -1.00
N HIS A 11 -8.98 8.10 -0.68
CA HIS A 11 -8.16 6.91 -0.52
C HIS A 11 -7.34 6.62 -1.80
N ALA A 12 -8.02 6.63 -2.95
CA ALA A 12 -7.37 6.38 -4.24
C ALA A 12 -6.30 7.44 -4.55
N LEU A 13 -6.58 8.72 -4.26
CA LEU A 13 -5.62 9.79 -4.46
C LEU A 13 -4.37 9.59 -3.60
N ILE A 14 -4.55 9.21 -2.34
CA ILE A 14 -3.43 8.92 -1.45
C ILE A 14 -2.60 7.75 -2.00
N GLU A 15 -3.23 6.70 -2.47
CA GLU A 15 -2.52 5.55 -3.03
C GLU A 15 -1.78 5.88 -4.33
N ILE A 16 -2.36 6.74 -5.18
CA ILE A 16 -1.70 7.20 -6.42
C ILE A 16 -0.39 7.94 -6.09
N ILE A 17 -0.35 8.63 -4.96
CA ILE A 17 0.86 9.32 -4.50
C ILE A 17 1.80 8.35 -3.77
N ALA A 18 1.25 7.49 -2.92
CA ALA A 18 2.02 6.58 -2.09
C ALA A 18 2.71 5.47 -2.88
N ALA A 19 2.05 4.92 -3.91
CA ALA A 19 2.60 3.82 -4.68
C ALA A 19 3.94 4.16 -5.36
N PRO A 20 4.10 5.31 -6.04
CA PRO A 20 5.41 5.71 -6.58
C PRO A 20 6.47 5.89 -5.50
N VAL A 21 6.09 6.35 -4.31
CA VAL A 21 7.01 6.48 -3.17
C VAL A 21 7.55 5.11 -2.77
N LEU A 22 6.67 4.12 -2.64
CA LEU A 22 7.09 2.75 -2.33
C LEU A 22 7.98 2.16 -3.43
N MET A 23 7.64 2.41 -4.70
CA MET A 23 8.43 1.94 -5.84
C MET A 23 9.82 2.60 -5.91
N ALA A 24 9.92 3.88 -5.57
CA ALA A 24 11.17 4.63 -5.61
C ALA A 24 12.06 4.39 -4.38
N ALA A 25 11.48 4.06 -3.25
CA ALA A 25 12.19 3.92 -1.98
C ALA A 25 13.40 2.97 -2.04
N PRO A 26 13.33 1.78 -2.68
CA PRO A 26 14.47 0.89 -2.78
C PRO A 26 15.71 1.55 -3.42
N PHE A 27 15.48 2.40 -4.41
CA PHE A 27 16.57 3.09 -5.13
C PHE A 27 17.08 4.28 -4.35
N LEU A 28 16.17 5.09 -3.79
CA LEU A 28 16.52 6.31 -3.05
C LEU A 28 17.15 6.02 -1.70
N LEU A 29 16.71 4.95 -1.03
CA LEU A 29 17.17 4.59 0.32
C LEU A 29 18.20 3.46 0.31
N GLY A 30 18.54 2.93 -0.86
CA GLY A 30 19.56 1.91 -0.99
C GLY A 30 19.22 0.58 -0.35
N PHE A 31 18.00 0.08 -0.53
CA PHE A 31 17.63 -1.25 -0.02
C PHE A 31 18.50 -2.32 -0.65
N ASN A 32 18.76 -3.42 0.07
CA ASN A 32 19.38 -4.57 -0.55
C ASN A 32 18.50 -5.11 -1.68
N LEU A 33 19.12 -5.89 -2.57
CA LEU A 33 18.44 -6.32 -3.80
C LEU A 33 17.16 -7.13 -3.53
N ALA A 34 17.22 -8.07 -2.60
CA ALA A 34 16.06 -8.94 -2.32
C ALA A 34 14.88 -8.14 -1.77
N THR A 35 15.12 -7.32 -0.75
CA THR A 35 14.09 -6.48 -0.13
C THR A 35 13.58 -5.45 -1.11
N GLY A 36 14.48 -4.84 -1.90
CA GLY A 36 14.12 -3.85 -2.91
C GLY A 36 13.24 -4.42 -4.02
N ALA A 37 13.53 -5.64 -4.48
CA ALA A 37 12.72 -6.30 -5.50
C ALA A 37 11.29 -6.55 -5.01
N VAL A 38 11.14 -7.02 -3.77
CA VAL A 38 9.80 -7.24 -3.18
C VAL A 38 9.06 -5.91 -3.00
N ALA A 39 9.74 -4.88 -2.50
CA ALA A 39 9.15 -3.55 -2.34
C ALA A 39 8.67 -2.96 -3.68
N LEU A 40 9.46 -3.12 -4.73
CA LEU A 40 9.09 -2.66 -6.07
C LEU A 40 7.85 -3.40 -6.58
N ALA A 41 7.77 -4.72 -6.37
CA ALA A 41 6.62 -5.52 -6.75
C ALA A 41 5.36 -5.07 -5.98
N LEU A 42 5.47 -4.87 -4.67
CA LEU A 42 4.35 -4.41 -3.84
C LEU A 42 3.87 -3.02 -4.27
N GLY A 43 4.79 -2.10 -4.56
CA GLY A 43 4.45 -0.76 -5.04
C GLY A 43 3.75 -0.79 -6.39
N THR A 44 4.20 -1.67 -7.29
CA THR A 44 3.58 -1.85 -8.62
C THR A 44 2.15 -2.38 -8.49
N LEU A 45 1.94 -3.36 -7.61
CA LEU A 45 0.59 -3.88 -7.33
C LEU A 45 -0.31 -2.80 -6.74
N LEU A 46 0.22 -2.02 -5.80
CA LEU A 46 -0.52 -0.91 -5.18
C LEU A 46 -0.90 0.14 -6.23
N MET A 47 0.01 0.48 -7.14
CA MET A 47 -0.27 1.41 -8.23
C MET A 47 -1.39 0.90 -9.13
N GLY A 48 -1.34 -0.38 -9.54
CA GLY A 48 -2.39 -0.98 -10.35
C GLY A 48 -3.75 -0.94 -9.67
N LEU A 49 -3.78 -1.24 -8.37
CA LEU A 49 -4.99 -1.20 -7.57
C LEU A 49 -5.55 0.23 -7.48
N ALA A 50 -4.69 1.22 -7.26
CA ALA A 50 -5.09 2.62 -7.19
C ALA A 50 -5.64 3.13 -8.53
N ILE A 51 -4.97 2.81 -9.63
CA ILE A 51 -5.41 3.19 -10.98
C ILE A 51 -6.79 2.59 -11.29
N SER A 52 -7.02 1.34 -10.90
CA SER A 52 -8.32 0.69 -11.14
C SER A 52 -9.48 1.41 -10.47
N THR A 53 -9.21 2.17 -9.42
CA THR A 53 -10.23 2.90 -8.67
C THR A 53 -10.56 4.26 -9.28
N VAL A 54 -9.56 4.91 -9.89
CA VAL A 54 -9.73 6.25 -10.48
C VAL A 54 -10.18 6.23 -11.93
N THR A 55 -10.20 5.07 -12.57
CA THR A 55 -10.70 4.94 -13.95
C THR A 55 -12.21 4.80 -13.96
N ASP A 56 -12.84 5.21 -15.07
CA ASP A 56 -14.31 5.13 -15.23
C ASP A 56 -14.80 3.68 -15.21
N GLN A 57 -13.96 2.74 -15.61
CA GLN A 57 -14.29 1.32 -15.62
C GLN A 57 -13.60 0.60 -14.47
N ARG A 58 -14.30 0.49 -13.35
CA ARG A 58 -13.83 -0.33 -12.23
C ARG A 58 -13.99 -1.80 -12.57
N THR A 59 -12.86 -2.49 -12.73
CA THR A 59 -12.83 -3.93 -12.94
C THR A 59 -12.79 -4.71 -11.62
N ILE A 60 -12.43 -4.04 -10.52
CA ILE A 60 -12.30 -4.65 -9.19
C ILE A 60 -13.42 -4.11 -8.30
N PRO A 61 -14.31 -4.98 -7.76
CA PRO A 61 -15.33 -4.55 -6.80
C PRO A 61 -14.69 -3.91 -5.55
N LEU A 62 -15.39 -2.96 -4.93
CA LEU A 62 -14.87 -2.25 -3.75
C LEU A 62 -14.53 -3.18 -2.59
N THR A 63 -15.31 -4.24 -2.38
CA THR A 63 -15.02 -5.24 -1.35
C THR A 63 -13.72 -5.99 -1.63
N ALA A 64 -13.47 -6.35 -2.89
CA ALA A 64 -12.22 -6.96 -3.29
C ALA A 64 -11.05 -5.97 -3.18
N HIS A 65 -11.26 -4.71 -3.53
CA HIS A 65 -10.25 -3.65 -3.37
C HIS A 65 -9.83 -3.56 -1.89
N ALA A 66 -10.77 -3.55 -0.96
CA ALA A 66 -10.46 -3.52 0.48
C ALA A 66 -9.60 -4.72 0.89
N SER A 67 -9.94 -5.93 0.41
CA SER A 67 -9.16 -7.13 0.71
C SER A 67 -7.73 -7.04 0.16
N PHE A 68 -7.55 -6.53 -1.05
CA PHE A 68 -6.22 -6.31 -1.62
C PHE A 68 -5.44 -5.26 -0.83
N ASP A 69 -6.07 -4.18 -0.39
CA ASP A 69 -5.41 -3.16 0.42
C ASP A 69 -4.90 -3.73 1.74
N TYR A 70 -5.74 -4.50 2.45
CA TYR A 70 -5.30 -5.16 3.68
C TYR A 70 -4.15 -6.14 3.42
N ALA A 71 -4.26 -6.94 2.37
CA ALA A 71 -3.22 -7.90 2.01
C ALA A 71 -1.90 -7.20 1.68
N LEU A 72 -1.94 -6.12 0.89
CA LEU A 72 -0.74 -5.35 0.53
C LEU A 72 -0.12 -4.65 1.74
N ALA A 73 -0.95 -4.08 2.63
CA ALA A 73 -0.46 -3.44 3.84
C ALA A 73 0.26 -4.45 4.75
N VAL A 74 -0.35 -5.60 4.98
CA VAL A 74 0.24 -6.66 5.80
C VAL A 74 1.50 -7.21 5.13
N ALA A 75 1.46 -7.46 3.82
CA ALA A 75 2.62 -7.95 3.07
C ALA A 75 3.81 -6.98 3.14
N THR A 76 3.54 -5.68 3.12
CA THR A 76 4.59 -4.65 3.23
C THR A 76 5.22 -4.67 4.62
N ILE A 77 4.41 -4.78 5.67
CA ILE A 77 4.92 -4.91 7.05
C ILE A 77 5.76 -6.17 7.20
N VAL A 78 5.23 -7.31 6.74
CA VAL A 78 5.93 -8.61 6.82
C VAL A 78 7.24 -8.56 6.04
N THR A 79 7.26 -7.95 4.87
CA THR A 79 8.49 -7.78 4.08
C THR A 79 9.55 -7.02 4.87
N GLY A 80 9.16 -5.93 5.52
CA GLY A 80 10.08 -5.16 6.37
C GLY A 80 10.61 -5.97 7.53
N LEU A 81 9.76 -6.73 8.20
CA LEU A 81 10.15 -7.52 9.37
C LEU A 81 10.99 -8.74 8.97
N VAL A 82 10.60 -9.46 7.92
CA VAL A 82 11.29 -10.71 7.54
C VAL A 82 12.52 -10.42 6.68
N PHE A 83 12.34 -9.77 5.54
CA PHE A 83 13.46 -9.51 4.62
C PHE A 83 14.40 -8.43 5.13
N GLY A 84 13.85 -7.35 5.70
CA GLY A 84 14.68 -6.26 6.23
C GLY A 84 15.56 -6.74 7.38
N VAL A 85 15.01 -7.49 8.32
CA VAL A 85 15.77 -8.04 9.45
C VAL A 85 16.76 -9.11 8.99
N ALA A 86 16.31 -10.08 8.17
CA ALA A 86 17.14 -11.17 7.70
C ALA A 86 18.34 -10.69 6.89
N THR A 87 18.22 -9.58 6.18
CA THR A 87 19.30 -9.01 5.35
C THR A 87 20.05 -7.88 6.07
N SER A 88 19.77 -7.64 7.35
CA SER A 88 20.37 -6.57 8.16
C SER A 88 20.24 -5.19 7.50
N ASP A 89 19.04 -4.87 7.02
CA ASP A 89 18.72 -3.63 6.37
C ASP A 89 17.73 -2.83 7.24
N PRO A 90 18.20 -2.10 8.26
CA PRO A 90 17.32 -1.40 9.20
C PRO A 90 16.54 -0.27 8.55
N VAL A 91 17.07 0.36 7.52
CA VAL A 91 16.37 1.43 6.78
C VAL A 91 15.17 0.85 6.04
N ALA A 92 15.35 -0.27 5.35
CA ALA A 92 14.26 -0.97 4.69
C ALA A 92 13.21 -1.45 5.70
N THR A 93 13.65 -2.02 6.82
CA THR A 93 12.75 -2.45 7.90
C THR A 93 11.89 -1.29 8.39
N ALA A 94 12.51 -0.18 8.77
CA ALA A 94 11.79 0.98 9.29
C ALA A 94 10.82 1.58 8.27
N PHE A 95 11.28 1.73 7.03
CA PHE A 95 10.44 2.29 5.97
C PHE A 95 9.25 1.40 5.66
N LEU A 96 9.46 0.11 5.43
CA LEU A 96 8.39 -0.81 5.02
C LEU A 96 7.39 -1.05 6.14
N VAL A 97 7.84 -1.19 7.38
CA VAL A 97 6.94 -1.32 8.53
C VAL A 97 6.12 -0.05 8.69
N GLY A 98 6.76 1.13 8.63
CA GLY A 98 6.07 2.42 8.73
C GLY A 98 5.07 2.64 7.60
N PHE A 99 5.48 2.38 6.36
CA PHE A 99 4.62 2.51 5.19
C PHE A 99 3.43 1.55 5.26
N GLY A 100 3.67 0.29 5.57
CA GLY A 100 2.62 -0.72 5.69
C GLY A 100 1.63 -0.40 6.82
N ALA A 101 2.13 0.08 7.96
CA ALA A 101 1.28 0.50 9.07
C ALA A 101 0.40 1.71 8.69
N ALA A 102 0.96 2.68 7.98
CA ALA A 102 0.21 3.83 7.48
C ALA A 102 -0.87 3.40 6.47
N HIS A 103 -0.52 2.50 5.55
CA HIS A 103 -1.47 1.94 4.59
C HIS A 103 -2.59 1.15 5.29
N LEU A 104 -2.24 0.38 6.31
CA LEU A 104 -3.21 -0.35 7.12
C LEU A 104 -4.19 0.60 7.81
N ALA A 105 -3.68 1.67 8.40
CA ALA A 105 -4.49 2.70 9.05
C ALA A 105 -5.41 3.40 8.03
N LEU A 106 -4.90 3.74 6.85
CA LEU A 106 -5.69 4.32 5.77
C LEU A 106 -6.83 3.38 5.37
N THR A 107 -6.52 2.11 5.16
CA THR A 107 -7.50 1.10 4.75
C THR A 107 -8.58 0.91 5.82
N ALA A 108 -8.19 0.82 7.09
CA ALA A 108 -9.12 0.68 8.21
C ALA A 108 -10.01 1.91 8.38
N SER A 109 -9.57 3.08 7.90
CA SER A 109 -10.30 4.34 7.98
C SER A 109 -11.16 4.64 6.75
N THR A 110 -11.13 3.79 5.73
CA THR A 110 -11.79 4.05 4.45
C THR A 110 -13.16 3.38 4.38
N ARG A 111 -14.10 4.08 3.76
CA ARG A 111 -15.47 3.59 3.52
C ARG A 111 -15.50 2.90 2.15
N TYR A 112 -15.37 1.58 2.14
CA TYR A 112 -15.39 0.77 0.92
C TYR A 112 -16.82 0.42 0.52
N SER A 113 -17.60 1.44 0.14
CA SER A 113 -18.97 1.24 -0.32
C SER A 113 -19.28 2.28 -1.39
N ALA A 114 -20.33 2.03 -2.19
CA ALA A 114 -20.80 3.00 -3.18
C ALA A 114 -21.16 4.33 -2.52
N ARG A 115 -21.67 4.29 -1.28
CA ARG A 115 -22.01 5.49 -0.49
C ARG A 115 -20.78 6.20 0.07
N GLY A 116 -19.64 5.52 0.12
CA GLY A 116 -18.36 6.08 0.57
C GLY A 116 -17.65 6.90 -0.50
N ALA A 117 -18.10 6.80 -1.72
CA ALA A 117 -17.61 7.62 -2.82
C ALA A 117 -18.32 8.99 -2.88
#